data_2926c557199ee44da5383d7301a20dbd
#
_entry.id   2926c557199ee44da5383d7301a20dbd
#
_cell.length_a   1.000
_cell.length_b   1.000
_cell.length_c   1.000
_cell.angle_alpha   90.00
_cell.angle_beta   90.00
_cell.angle_gamma   90.00
#
_symmetry.space_group_name_H-M   'P 1'
#
loop_
_entity.id
_entity.type
_entity.pdbx_description
1 polymer ?
#
loop_
_entity_poly.entity_id
_entity_poly.type
_entity_poly.pdbx_seq_one_letter_code
_entity_poly.pdbx_strand_id
1 'polypeptide(L)'
;MRYTHILIETRFDEPNSVVSHMTEDVTLAVGGIAPEFEAFLSDGSKFVLSEALSSGKGVILYFYPRDNTPGCTSQACDFRDNFGRISDGSWKVVGVSTDSAKSHQNFISKHELPFDLIVDEEAELHSLYGTWREKSMYGKTYMGTVRSTFAISSDGTLAWVGYKVKTKG
;
A
#
# COMPACT_ATOMS: atom_id res chain seq x y z
N MET A 1 -5.89 10.43 14.40
CA MET A 1 -6.57 11.39 13.53
C MET A 1 -6.42 10.97 12.07
N ARG A 2 -7.51 11.00 11.36
CA ARG A 2 -7.50 10.60 9.97
C ARG A 2 -7.13 11.77 9.09
N TYR A 3 -6.08 11.63 8.39
CA TYR A 3 -5.64 12.72 7.55
C TYR A 3 -6.55 12.95 6.33
N THR A 4 -7.31 11.94 5.87
CA THR A 4 -8.31 12.12 4.82
C THR A 4 -9.36 13.14 5.21
N HIS A 5 -9.68 13.20 6.48
CA HIS A 5 -10.63 14.16 6.99
C HIS A 5 -10.16 15.60 6.79
N ILE A 6 -8.88 15.84 7.04
CA ILE A 6 -8.29 17.17 6.87
C ILE A 6 -8.34 17.61 5.41
N LEU A 7 -8.05 16.69 4.48
CA LEU A 7 -8.08 17.00 3.06
C LEU A 7 -9.49 17.35 2.57
N ILE A 8 -10.48 16.69 3.12
CA ILE A 8 -11.88 16.95 2.76
C ILE A 8 -12.29 18.34 3.23
N GLU A 9 -11.94 18.71 4.45
CA GLU A 9 -12.31 20.00 5.01
C GLU A 9 -11.77 21.16 4.20
N THR A 10 -10.54 21.09 3.77
CA THR A 10 -9.92 22.17 3.01
C THR A 10 -10.50 22.35 1.62
N ARG A 11 -11.21 21.35 1.13
CA ARG A 11 -11.75 21.38 -0.23
C ARG A 11 -13.20 21.80 -0.33
N PHE A 12 -13.94 21.71 0.74
CA PHE A 12 -15.36 22.05 0.72
C PHE A 12 -15.62 23.53 0.60
N ASP A 13 -14.65 24.36 0.91
CA ASP A 13 -14.81 25.80 0.83
C ASP A 13 -14.78 26.31 -0.61
N GLU A 14 -14.34 25.50 -1.56
CA GLU A 14 -14.25 25.90 -2.96
C GLU A 14 -14.83 24.83 -3.88
N PRO A 15 -16.12 24.87 -4.13
CA PRO A 15 -16.78 23.81 -4.90
C PRO A 15 -16.23 23.65 -6.32
N ASN A 16 -15.70 24.69 -6.92
CA ASN A 16 -15.18 24.60 -8.27
C ASN A 16 -13.76 23.99 -8.36
N SER A 17 -13.04 24.00 -7.25
CA SER A 17 -11.70 23.44 -7.21
C SER A 17 -11.70 21.94 -6.91
N VAL A 18 -12.80 21.44 -6.36
CA VAL A 18 -12.90 20.01 -5.97
C VAL A 18 -12.69 19.09 -7.15
N VAL A 19 -13.27 19.41 -8.30
CA VAL A 19 -13.18 18.57 -9.50
C VAL A 19 -11.76 18.47 -10.00
N SER A 20 -11.04 19.59 -10.03
CA SER A 20 -9.66 19.59 -10.52
C SER A 20 -8.72 18.83 -9.56
N HIS A 21 -8.97 18.92 -8.26
CA HIS A 21 -8.14 18.20 -7.27
C HIS A 21 -8.34 16.70 -7.31
N MET A 22 -9.52 16.22 -7.70
CA MET A 22 -9.79 14.80 -7.80
C MET A 22 -8.99 14.10 -8.91
N THR A 23 -8.44 14.87 -9.84
CA THR A 23 -7.65 14.33 -10.94
C THR A 23 -6.15 14.34 -10.68
N GLU A 24 -5.72 14.97 -9.58
CA GLU A 24 -4.30 15.04 -9.25
C GLU A 24 -3.85 13.81 -8.48
N ASP A 25 -2.73 13.24 -8.92
CA ASP A 25 -2.12 12.12 -8.21
C ASP A 25 -1.44 12.60 -6.93
N VAL A 26 -1.68 11.88 -5.85
CA VAL A 26 -0.93 12.07 -4.61
C VAL A 26 0.47 11.52 -4.81
N THR A 27 1.48 12.24 -4.33
CA THR A 27 2.86 11.76 -4.31
C THR A 27 3.46 12.01 -2.93
N LEU A 28 3.83 10.95 -2.26
CA LEU A 28 4.44 11.03 -0.93
C LEU A 28 5.95 11.10 -1.07
N ALA A 29 6.61 11.65 -0.06
CA ALA A 29 8.06 11.83 -0.08
C ALA A 29 8.69 11.42 1.26
N VAL A 30 9.95 11.02 1.19
CA VAL A 30 10.75 10.70 2.38
C VAL A 30 10.76 11.88 3.35
N GLY A 31 10.59 11.60 4.62
CA GLY A 31 10.52 12.61 5.68
C GLY A 31 9.13 13.10 5.99
N GLY A 32 8.15 12.84 5.11
CA GLY A 32 6.76 13.20 5.35
C GLY A 32 6.08 12.24 6.31
N ILE A 33 4.87 12.60 6.72
CA ILE A 33 4.04 11.76 7.58
C ILE A 33 3.29 10.76 6.71
N ALA A 34 3.38 9.48 7.06
CA ALA A 34 2.61 8.44 6.38
C ALA A 34 1.12 8.63 6.69
N PRO A 35 0.26 8.61 5.67
CA PRO A 35 -1.18 8.71 5.89
C PRO A 35 -1.71 7.61 6.79
N GLU A 36 -2.45 7.99 7.83
CA GLU A 36 -3.11 7.02 8.71
C GLU A 36 -4.25 6.34 7.97
N PHE A 37 -4.45 5.04 8.23
CA PHE A 37 -5.53 4.30 7.60
C PHE A 37 -5.95 3.10 8.43
N GLU A 38 -7.17 2.63 8.14
CA GLU A 38 -7.69 1.35 8.59
C GLU A 38 -8.06 0.54 7.35
N ALA A 39 -7.78 -0.75 7.38
CA ALA A 39 -8.10 -1.64 6.27
C ALA A 39 -8.34 -3.05 6.81
N PHE A 40 -8.91 -3.91 5.97
CA PHE A 40 -9.12 -5.31 6.35
C PHE A 40 -8.02 -6.18 5.77
N LEU A 41 -7.57 -7.13 6.58
CA LEU A 41 -6.67 -8.19 6.13
C LEU A 41 -7.49 -9.33 5.52
N SER A 42 -6.80 -10.22 4.83
CA SER A 42 -7.45 -11.34 4.14
C SER A 42 -8.17 -12.30 5.07
N ASP A 43 -7.83 -12.31 6.35
CA ASP A 43 -8.50 -13.15 7.36
C ASP A 43 -9.71 -12.45 7.98
N GLY A 44 -10.05 -11.25 7.54
CA GLY A 44 -11.17 -10.48 8.06
C GLY A 44 -10.83 -9.58 9.24
N SER A 45 -9.63 -9.69 9.80
CA SER A 45 -9.23 -8.82 10.90
C SER A 45 -8.88 -7.41 10.36
N LYS A 46 -8.87 -6.44 11.26
CA LYS A 46 -8.60 -5.06 10.90
C LYS A 46 -7.12 -4.73 11.10
N PHE A 47 -6.56 -4.02 10.15
CA PHE A 47 -5.22 -3.45 10.24
C PHE A 47 -5.35 -1.94 10.38
N VAL A 48 -4.79 -1.39 11.45
CA VAL A 48 -4.78 0.05 11.71
C VAL A 48 -3.32 0.46 11.78
N LEU A 49 -2.88 1.39 10.93
CA LEU A 49 -1.46 1.76 10.85
C LEU A 49 -0.91 2.22 12.19
N SER A 50 -1.61 3.14 12.87
CA SER A 50 -1.14 3.66 14.16
C SER A 50 -1.00 2.58 15.22
N GLU A 51 -1.90 1.59 15.21
CA GLU A 51 -1.80 0.46 16.15
C GLU A 51 -0.60 -0.43 15.83
N ALA A 52 -0.36 -0.67 14.55
CA ALA A 52 0.80 -1.46 14.14
C ALA A 52 2.11 -0.77 14.55
N LEU A 53 2.18 0.55 14.38
CA LEU A 53 3.36 1.32 14.75
C LEU A 53 3.55 1.42 16.27
N SER A 54 2.49 1.31 17.05
CA SER A 54 2.55 1.40 18.51
C SER A 54 3.36 0.27 19.15
N SER A 55 3.59 -0.81 18.42
CA SER A 55 4.46 -1.91 18.88
C SER A 55 5.93 -1.53 18.91
N GLY A 56 6.31 -0.37 18.39
CA GLY A 56 7.69 0.06 18.27
C GLY A 56 8.37 -0.39 16.98
N LYS A 57 7.68 -1.17 16.16
CA LYS A 57 8.19 -1.60 14.86
C LYS A 57 7.70 -0.67 13.76
N GLY A 58 8.52 -0.52 12.72
CA GLY A 58 8.09 0.13 11.51
C GLY A 58 7.27 -0.81 10.62
N VAL A 59 6.69 -0.27 9.58
CA VAL A 59 5.88 -1.03 8.62
C VAL A 59 6.44 -0.83 7.22
N ILE A 60 6.70 -1.94 6.54
CA ILE A 60 6.98 -1.92 5.10
C ILE A 60 5.67 -2.23 4.41
N LEU A 61 5.09 -1.22 3.78
CA LEU A 61 3.82 -1.29 3.08
C LEU A 61 4.10 -1.31 1.59
N TYR A 62 3.79 -2.41 0.91
CA TYR A 62 4.05 -2.46 -0.52
C TYR A 62 2.78 -2.74 -1.31
N PHE A 63 2.61 -2.02 -2.40
CA PHE A 63 1.46 -2.10 -3.30
C PHE A 63 1.88 -2.83 -4.57
N TYR A 64 1.11 -3.83 -4.97
CA TYR A 64 1.39 -4.62 -6.15
C TYR A 64 0.12 -4.84 -6.98
N PRO A 65 0.26 -5.05 -8.30
CA PRO A 65 -0.91 -5.09 -9.18
C PRO A 65 -1.85 -6.28 -8.99
N ARG A 66 -1.32 -7.48 -8.76
CA ARG A 66 -2.21 -8.65 -8.74
C ARG A 66 -1.53 -9.88 -8.15
N ASP A 67 -2.30 -10.62 -7.33
CA ASP A 67 -1.87 -11.91 -6.79
C ASP A 67 -1.54 -12.91 -7.90
N ASN A 68 -0.59 -13.77 -7.64
CA ASN A 68 -0.21 -14.89 -8.52
C ASN A 68 0.28 -14.51 -9.92
N THR A 69 0.64 -13.26 -10.16
CA THR A 69 1.35 -12.87 -11.37
C THR A 69 2.86 -13.05 -11.15
N PRO A 70 3.66 -13.26 -12.22
CA PRO A 70 5.10 -13.56 -12.05
C PRO A 70 5.88 -12.53 -11.24
N GLY A 71 5.73 -11.24 -11.56
CA GLY A 71 6.45 -10.18 -10.85
C GLY A 71 6.01 -10.02 -9.40
N CYS A 72 4.71 -10.12 -9.15
CA CYS A 72 4.16 -10.00 -7.80
C CYS A 72 4.52 -11.21 -6.95
N THR A 73 4.54 -12.39 -7.54
CA THR A 73 4.99 -13.62 -6.86
C THR A 73 6.46 -13.51 -6.50
N SER A 74 7.30 -13.06 -7.44
CA SER A 74 8.73 -12.86 -7.20
C SER A 74 8.97 -11.90 -6.05
N GLN A 75 8.27 -10.77 -6.04
CA GLN A 75 8.39 -9.77 -4.97
C GLN A 75 7.96 -10.34 -3.62
N ALA A 76 6.83 -11.03 -3.57
CA ALA A 76 6.33 -11.62 -2.33
C ALA A 76 7.30 -12.68 -1.80
N CYS A 77 7.84 -13.49 -2.67
CA CYS A 77 8.80 -14.52 -2.28
C CYS A 77 10.12 -13.91 -1.80
N ASP A 78 10.55 -12.79 -2.37
CA ASP A 78 11.74 -12.08 -1.90
C ASP A 78 11.52 -11.57 -0.46
N PHE A 79 10.36 -11.00 -0.17
CA PHE A 79 10.02 -10.59 1.19
C PHE A 79 9.95 -11.81 2.13
N ARG A 80 9.34 -12.90 1.67
CA ARG A 80 9.26 -14.13 2.46
C ARG A 80 10.65 -14.67 2.81
N ASP A 81 11.53 -14.75 1.81
CA ASP A 81 12.86 -15.34 1.98
C ASP A 81 13.76 -14.50 2.87
N ASN A 82 13.49 -13.21 2.96
CA ASN A 82 14.24 -12.28 3.81
C ASN A 82 13.47 -11.88 5.07
N PHE A 83 12.34 -12.52 5.34
CA PHE A 83 11.43 -12.10 6.40
C PHE A 83 12.10 -12.09 7.78
N GLY A 84 12.87 -13.12 8.09
CA GLY A 84 13.59 -13.20 9.37
C GLY A 84 14.47 -12.00 9.62
N ARG A 85 15.24 -11.60 8.60
CA ARG A 85 16.12 -10.43 8.68
C ARG A 85 15.33 -9.13 8.84
N ILE A 86 14.23 -9.02 8.12
CA ILE A 86 13.38 -7.82 8.14
C ILE A 86 12.67 -7.69 9.49
N SER A 87 12.05 -8.77 9.97
CA SER A 87 11.29 -8.75 11.22
C SER A 87 12.18 -8.59 12.44
N ASP A 88 13.37 -9.19 12.42
CA ASP A 88 14.36 -9.01 13.49
C ASP A 88 14.90 -7.57 13.51
N GLY A 89 14.91 -6.93 12.35
CA GLY A 89 15.30 -5.53 12.22
C GLY A 89 14.22 -4.54 12.61
N SER A 90 13.16 -5.00 13.28
CA SER A 90 12.07 -4.16 13.78
C SER A 90 11.13 -3.63 12.69
N TRP A 91 10.90 -4.43 11.66
CA TRP A 91 9.98 -4.08 10.58
C TRP A 91 8.91 -5.16 10.40
N LYS A 92 7.69 -4.71 10.16
CA LYS A 92 6.57 -5.55 9.78
C LYS A 92 6.28 -5.35 8.29
N VAL A 93 6.08 -6.43 7.54
CA VAL A 93 5.77 -6.36 6.11
C VAL A 93 4.27 -6.56 5.91
N VAL A 94 3.66 -5.71 5.09
CA VAL A 94 2.26 -5.83 4.70
C VAL A 94 2.13 -5.52 3.22
N GLY A 95 1.49 -6.40 2.47
CA GLY A 95 1.24 -6.18 1.05
C GLY A 95 -0.19 -5.70 0.81
N VAL A 96 -0.40 -4.97 -0.28
CA VAL A 96 -1.70 -4.40 -0.66
C VAL A 96 -1.96 -4.61 -2.14
N SER A 97 -3.11 -5.15 -2.48
CA SER A 97 -3.60 -5.15 -3.86
C SER A 97 -5.12 -5.00 -3.86
N THR A 98 -5.70 -4.86 -5.05
CA THR A 98 -7.15 -4.77 -5.21
C THR A 98 -7.82 -6.14 -5.32
N ASP A 99 -7.07 -7.21 -5.13
CA ASP A 99 -7.62 -8.56 -5.15
C ASP A 99 -8.52 -8.83 -3.94
N SER A 100 -9.38 -9.84 -4.07
CA SER A 100 -10.30 -10.22 -3.01
C SER A 100 -9.59 -10.90 -1.84
N ALA A 101 -10.27 -10.99 -0.70
CA ALA A 101 -9.76 -11.71 0.47
C ALA A 101 -9.44 -13.16 0.12
N LYS A 102 -10.30 -13.81 -0.67
CA LYS A 102 -10.09 -15.21 -1.07
C LYS A 102 -8.84 -15.36 -1.94
N SER A 103 -8.64 -14.44 -2.88
CA SER A 103 -7.43 -14.43 -3.70
C SER A 103 -6.18 -14.30 -2.85
N HIS A 104 -6.18 -13.37 -1.90
CA HIS A 104 -5.07 -13.18 -0.96
C HIS A 104 -4.80 -14.43 -0.13
N GLN A 105 -5.85 -15.07 0.38
CA GLN A 105 -5.70 -16.30 1.16
C GLN A 105 -5.03 -17.40 0.34
N ASN A 106 -5.44 -17.54 -0.91
CA ASN A 106 -4.84 -18.52 -1.82
C ASN A 106 -3.37 -18.20 -2.09
N PHE A 107 -3.07 -16.92 -2.29
CA PHE A 107 -1.70 -16.46 -2.56
C PHE A 107 -0.80 -16.72 -1.35
N ILE A 108 -1.25 -16.37 -0.16
CA ILE A 108 -0.52 -16.61 1.09
C ILE A 108 -0.27 -18.10 1.28
N SER A 109 -1.31 -18.91 1.11
CA SER A 109 -1.20 -20.37 1.29
C SER A 109 -0.27 -21.01 0.28
N LYS A 110 -0.41 -20.64 -1.00
CA LYS A 110 0.37 -21.23 -2.08
C LYS A 110 1.86 -20.95 -1.94
N HIS A 111 2.23 -19.76 -1.49
CA HIS A 111 3.63 -19.35 -1.39
C HIS A 111 4.14 -19.29 0.05
N GLU A 112 3.33 -19.73 1.01
CA GLU A 112 3.70 -19.74 2.44
C GLU A 112 4.21 -18.37 2.90
N LEU A 113 3.45 -17.32 2.59
CA LEU A 113 3.84 -15.97 2.96
C LEU A 113 3.67 -15.75 4.46
N PRO A 114 4.72 -15.32 5.17
CA PRO A 114 4.66 -15.14 6.64
C PRO A 114 4.13 -13.76 7.05
N PHE A 115 3.55 -13.02 6.15
CA PHE A 115 3.03 -11.67 6.40
C PHE A 115 1.63 -11.52 5.84
N ASP A 116 0.94 -10.48 6.30
CA ASP A 116 -0.45 -10.25 5.94
C ASP A 116 -0.59 -9.48 4.63
N LEU A 117 -1.73 -9.66 3.98
CA LEU A 117 -2.12 -8.90 2.80
C LEU A 117 -3.41 -8.12 3.08
N ILE A 118 -3.41 -6.86 2.71
CA ILE A 118 -4.56 -5.97 2.85
C ILE A 118 -5.46 -6.11 1.63
N VAL A 119 -6.77 -6.18 1.88
CA VAL A 119 -7.81 -6.20 0.86
C VAL A 119 -8.24 -4.76 0.57
N ASP A 120 -7.98 -4.27 -0.63
CA ASP A 120 -8.28 -2.89 -1.03
C ASP A 120 -9.03 -2.88 -2.36
N GLU A 121 -10.14 -3.60 -2.43
CA GLU A 121 -10.87 -3.83 -3.69
C GLU A 121 -11.33 -2.54 -4.35
N GLU A 122 -11.66 -1.50 -3.57
CA GLU A 122 -12.12 -0.22 -4.09
C GLU A 122 -10.96 0.76 -4.34
N ALA A 123 -9.73 0.33 -4.17
CA ALA A 123 -8.53 1.14 -4.37
C ALA A 123 -8.49 2.42 -3.50
N GLU A 124 -9.14 2.40 -2.35
CA GLU A 124 -9.15 3.55 -1.44
C GLU A 124 -7.78 3.79 -0.83
N LEU A 125 -7.14 2.74 -0.34
CA LEU A 125 -5.80 2.84 0.21
C LEU A 125 -4.78 3.17 -0.87
N HIS A 126 -4.95 2.59 -2.06
CA HIS A 126 -4.14 2.93 -3.23
C HIS A 126 -4.18 4.43 -3.51
N SER A 127 -5.39 5.00 -3.52
CA SER A 127 -5.56 6.43 -3.80
C SER A 127 -4.95 7.29 -2.71
N LEU A 128 -5.08 6.85 -1.47
CA LEU A 128 -4.52 7.55 -0.32
C LEU A 128 -3.01 7.68 -0.39
N TYR A 129 -2.34 6.63 -0.86
CA TYR A 129 -0.88 6.58 -0.96
C TYR A 129 -0.37 6.96 -2.35
N GLY A 130 -1.27 7.32 -3.26
CA GLY A 130 -0.88 7.77 -4.60
C GLY A 130 -0.42 6.68 -5.54
N THR A 131 -0.83 5.44 -5.30
CA THR A 131 -0.41 4.29 -6.12
C THR A 131 -1.44 3.86 -7.15
N TRP A 132 -2.63 4.48 -7.17
CA TRP A 132 -3.67 4.20 -8.15
C TRP A 132 -3.61 5.27 -9.22
N ARG A 133 -3.07 4.93 -10.39
CA ARG A 133 -2.78 5.91 -11.43
C ARG A 133 -3.19 5.42 -12.81
N GLU A 134 -3.33 6.36 -13.72
CA GLU A 134 -3.59 6.02 -15.11
C GLU A 134 -2.35 5.34 -15.70
N LYS A 135 -2.61 4.21 -16.36
CA LYS A 135 -1.59 3.42 -17.06
C LYS A 135 -2.00 3.28 -18.51
N SER A 136 -1.03 3.04 -19.37
CA SER A 136 -1.27 2.87 -20.79
C SER A 136 -0.70 1.54 -21.27
N MET A 137 -1.48 0.82 -22.07
CA MET A 137 -1.05 -0.44 -22.67
C MET A 137 -1.73 -0.59 -24.04
N TYR A 138 -0.95 -0.80 -25.08
CA TYR A 138 -1.44 -0.97 -26.44
C TYR A 138 -2.38 0.16 -26.89
N GLY A 139 -2.03 1.40 -26.54
CA GLY A 139 -2.84 2.56 -26.90
C GLY A 139 -4.09 2.80 -26.07
N LYS A 140 -4.37 1.92 -25.12
CA LYS A 140 -5.51 2.07 -24.20
C LYS A 140 -5.04 2.53 -22.84
N THR A 141 -5.83 3.40 -22.22
CA THR A 141 -5.56 3.86 -20.86
C THR A 141 -6.52 3.17 -19.88
N TYR A 142 -6.00 2.92 -18.68
CA TYR A 142 -6.78 2.33 -17.60
C TYR A 142 -6.19 2.73 -16.26
N MET A 143 -7.00 2.66 -15.21
CA MET A 143 -6.50 2.90 -13.85
C MET A 143 -5.94 1.60 -13.29
N GLY A 144 -4.79 1.68 -12.66
CA GLY A 144 -4.16 0.50 -12.09
C GLY A 144 -3.13 0.83 -11.03
N THR A 145 -2.62 -0.22 -10.40
CA THR A 145 -1.61 -0.09 -9.36
C THR A 145 -0.24 0.22 -9.96
N VAL A 146 0.36 1.30 -9.51
CA VAL A 146 1.78 1.55 -9.70
C VAL A 146 2.51 0.84 -8.57
N ARG A 147 3.33 -0.16 -8.91
CA ARG A 147 4.06 -0.94 -7.90
C ARG A 147 4.90 0.01 -7.05
N SER A 148 4.62 0.07 -5.76
CA SER A 148 5.24 1.04 -4.87
C SER A 148 5.52 0.42 -3.51
N THR A 149 6.55 0.93 -2.83
CA THR A 149 6.91 0.46 -1.49
C THR A 149 7.20 1.66 -0.60
N PHE A 150 6.69 1.60 0.61
CA PHE A 150 6.85 2.64 1.62
C PHE A 150 7.39 2.00 2.89
N ALA A 151 8.49 2.52 3.41
CA ALA A 151 8.99 2.14 4.73
C ALA A 151 8.58 3.21 5.72
N ILE A 152 7.71 2.85 6.65
CA ILE A 152 7.14 3.77 7.63
C ILE A 152 7.78 3.47 8.98
N SER A 153 8.50 4.46 9.51
CA SER A 153 9.14 4.32 10.82
C SER A 153 8.10 4.26 11.94
N SER A 154 8.48 3.76 13.10
CA SER A 154 7.56 3.59 14.22
C SER A 154 6.95 4.92 14.70
N ASP A 155 7.59 6.05 14.40
CA ASP A 155 7.06 7.38 14.71
C ASP A 155 6.08 7.91 13.64
N GLY A 156 5.80 7.13 12.61
CA GLY A 156 4.86 7.49 11.55
C GLY A 156 5.46 8.24 10.37
N THR A 157 6.76 8.48 10.36
CA THR A 157 7.40 9.15 9.23
C THR A 157 7.81 8.17 8.14
N LEU A 158 7.81 8.65 6.90
CA LEU A 158 8.25 7.87 5.75
C LEU A 158 9.78 7.84 5.69
N ALA A 159 10.36 6.72 6.06
CA ALA A 159 11.80 6.51 6.03
C ALA A 159 12.29 6.24 4.60
N TRP A 160 11.43 5.66 3.76
CA TRP A 160 11.74 5.38 2.36
C TRP A 160 10.47 5.36 1.54
N VAL A 161 10.57 5.85 0.30
CA VAL A 161 9.44 5.89 -0.64
C VAL A 161 9.96 5.48 -2.02
N GLY A 162 9.33 4.51 -2.63
CA GLY A 162 9.64 4.11 -3.99
C GLY A 162 8.38 3.89 -4.80
N TYR A 163 8.15 4.75 -5.78
CA TYR A 163 7.12 4.53 -6.80
C TYR A 163 7.76 3.85 -8.00
N LYS A 164 6.97 3.05 -8.73
CA LYS A 164 7.42 2.32 -9.91
C LYS A 164 8.59 1.38 -9.59
N VAL A 165 8.49 0.70 -8.47
CA VAL A 165 9.49 -0.30 -8.06
C VAL A 165 9.52 -1.43 -9.06
N LYS A 166 10.73 -1.86 -9.42
CA LYS A 166 10.92 -2.98 -10.34
C LYS A 166 11.12 -4.27 -9.56
N THR A 167 10.58 -5.34 -10.07
CA THR A 167 10.87 -6.67 -9.56
C THR A 167 12.08 -7.23 -10.32
N LYS A 168 12.81 -8.13 -9.70
CA LYS A 168 13.88 -8.82 -10.41
C LYS A 168 13.26 -9.61 -11.54
N GLY A 169 13.79 -9.41 -12.71
CA GLY A 169 13.36 -10.17 -13.88
C GLY A 169 13.77 -11.62 -13.78
#